data_bad5d5a80d314569f19d0a6049c6267f
#
_entry.id   bad5d5a80d314569f19d0a6049c6267f
#
_cell.length_a   1.000
_cell.length_b   1.000
_cell.length_c   1.000
_cell.angle_alpha   90.00
_cell.angle_beta   90.00
_cell.angle_gamma   90.00
#
_symmetry.space_group_name_H-M   'P 1'
#
loop_
_entity.id
_entity.type
_entity.pdbx_description
1 polymer ?
#
loop_
_entity_poly.entity_id
_entity_poly.type
_entity_poly.pdbx_seq_one_letter_code
_entity_poly.pdbx_strand_id
1 'polypeptide(L)'
;VELARIASADLLDFMPVDQVCMELSLVWDAVLQASLLAEVRWSLDQLGLEEPPARIAIIGMGRLGGAELGYGSDADVMFVCDPVDGVEDTEAVKWATSICDGMRARLSKPSGDPPLEVDLGLRPEGRSGAAVRTIESYERYYREWGEVWEIQALLRATVVAGDEDLGRRFLEMIDRFRYPEEGASA
;
A
#
# COMPACT_ATOMS: atom_id res chain seq x y z
N VAL A 1 -6.93 -1.43 -21.55
CA VAL A 1 -7.96 -0.54 -22.16
C VAL A 1 -7.94 0.82 -21.48
N GLU A 2 -8.01 0.90 -20.13
CA GLU A 2 -8.09 2.18 -19.40
C GLU A 2 -6.87 3.09 -19.60
N LEU A 3 -5.65 2.57 -19.54
CA LEU A 3 -4.44 3.37 -19.82
C LEU A 3 -4.47 4.00 -21.22
N ALA A 4 -4.95 3.26 -22.23
CA ALA A 4 -5.07 3.80 -23.59
C ALA A 4 -6.15 4.88 -23.68
N ARG A 5 -7.26 4.74 -22.94
CA ARG A 5 -8.32 5.75 -22.83
C ARG A 5 -7.78 7.05 -22.21
N ILE A 6 -7.11 6.93 -21.05
CA ILE A 6 -6.51 8.07 -20.34
C ILE A 6 -5.49 8.77 -21.25
N ALA A 7 -4.54 8.01 -21.83
CA ALA A 7 -3.50 8.56 -22.69
C ALA A 7 -4.07 9.23 -23.93
N SER A 8 -5.13 8.69 -24.54
CA SER A 8 -5.78 9.31 -25.69
C SER A 8 -6.49 10.62 -25.34
N ALA A 9 -7.16 10.67 -24.18
CA ALA A 9 -7.85 11.87 -23.72
C ALA A 9 -6.85 12.98 -23.33
N ASP A 10 -5.72 12.62 -22.71
CA ASP A 10 -4.63 13.52 -22.38
C ASP A 10 -3.98 14.11 -23.65
N LEU A 11 -3.56 13.25 -24.59
CA LEU A 11 -2.92 13.67 -25.86
C LEU A 11 -3.82 14.54 -26.75
N LEU A 12 -5.13 14.38 -26.65
CA LEU A 12 -6.11 15.17 -27.39
C LEU A 12 -6.62 16.40 -26.61
N ASP A 13 -6.03 16.69 -25.45
CA ASP A 13 -6.37 17.84 -24.60
C ASP A 13 -7.84 17.81 -24.10
N PHE A 14 -8.41 16.59 -23.94
CA PHE A 14 -9.78 16.39 -23.43
C PHE A 14 -9.83 16.21 -21.91
N MET A 15 -8.67 16.08 -21.25
CA MET A 15 -8.56 15.84 -19.83
C MET A 15 -7.44 16.70 -19.22
N PRO A 16 -7.74 17.49 -18.18
CA PRO A 16 -6.71 18.26 -17.49
C PRO A 16 -5.75 17.34 -16.71
N VAL A 17 -4.52 17.79 -16.48
CA VAL A 17 -3.44 16.97 -15.92
C VAL A 17 -3.75 16.39 -14.54
N ASP A 18 -4.44 17.14 -13.70
CA ASP A 18 -4.88 16.68 -12.38
C ASP A 18 -5.87 15.50 -12.46
N GLN A 19 -6.80 15.55 -13.42
CA GLN A 19 -7.70 14.44 -13.71
C GLN A 19 -6.95 13.23 -14.29
N VAL A 20 -5.97 13.43 -15.18
CA VAL A 20 -5.11 12.37 -15.70
C VAL A 20 -4.41 11.64 -14.54
N CYS A 21 -3.78 12.40 -13.64
CA CYS A 21 -3.08 11.83 -12.48
C CYS A 21 -4.03 11.08 -11.54
N MET A 22 -5.21 11.60 -11.28
CA MET A 22 -6.24 10.95 -10.47
C MET A 22 -6.69 9.63 -11.12
N GLU A 23 -6.99 9.62 -12.41
CA GLU A 23 -7.43 8.41 -13.12
C GLU A 23 -6.32 7.34 -13.21
N LEU A 24 -5.06 7.73 -13.38
CA LEU A 24 -3.92 6.82 -13.30
C LEU A 24 -3.80 6.20 -11.90
N SER A 25 -4.03 6.98 -10.84
CA SER A 25 -4.03 6.48 -9.46
C SER A 25 -5.14 5.46 -9.22
N LEU A 26 -6.36 5.73 -9.72
CA LEU A 26 -7.48 4.77 -9.65
C LEU A 26 -7.21 3.47 -10.40
N VAL A 27 -6.48 3.52 -11.52
CA VAL A 27 -6.04 2.30 -12.22
C VAL A 27 -5.09 1.48 -11.33
N TRP A 28 -4.16 2.15 -10.63
CA TRP A 28 -3.27 1.49 -9.68
C TRP A 28 -4.02 0.87 -8.51
N ASP A 29 -4.98 1.57 -7.91
CA ASP A 29 -5.81 1.04 -6.81
C ASP A 29 -6.51 -0.25 -7.24
N ALA A 30 -7.12 -0.24 -8.42
CA ALA A 30 -7.79 -1.42 -8.97
C ALA A 30 -6.83 -2.59 -9.23
N VAL A 31 -5.62 -2.31 -9.74
CA VAL A 31 -4.58 -3.32 -9.99
C VAL A 31 -4.04 -3.90 -8.69
N LEU A 32 -3.76 -3.06 -7.68
CA LEU A 32 -3.31 -3.50 -6.37
C LEU A 32 -4.37 -4.38 -5.69
N GLN A 33 -5.64 -3.96 -5.71
CA GLN A 33 -6.75 -4.73 -5.15
C GLN A 33 -6.90 -6.08 -5.85
N ALA A 34 -6.90 -6.11 -7.17
CA ALA A 34 -7.03 -7.35 -7.94
C ALA A 34 -5.84 -8.30 -7.71
N SER A 35 -4.62 -7.74 -7.65
CA SER A 35 -3.40 -8.52 -7.40
C SER A 35 -3.38 -9.10 -5.99
N LEU A 36 -3.81 -8.34 -4.98
CA LEU A 36 -3.94 -8.81 -3.60
C LEU A 36 -4.91 -9.99 -3.52
N LEU A 37 -6.12 -9.84 -4.08
CA LEU A 37 -7.13 -10.90 -4.06
C LEU A 37 -6.65 -12.17 -4.78
N ALA A 38 -5.96 -12.01 -5.91
CA ALA A 38 -5.41 -13.13 -6.66
C ALA A 38 -4.32 -13.87 -5.87
N GLU A 39 -3.42 -13.14 -5.21
CA GLU A 39 -2.32 -13.73 -4.44
C GLU A 39 -2.83 -14.40 -3.16
N VAL A 40 -3.78 -13.77 -2.46
CA VAL A 40 -4.43 -14.38 -1.28
C VAL A 40 -5.11 -15.70 -1.67
N ARG A 41 -5.92 -15.70 -2.73
CA ARG A 41 -6.59 -16.92 -3.20
C ARG A 41 -5.60 -18.02 -3.56
N TRP A 42 -4.55 -17.67 -4.33
CA TRP A 42 -3.51 -18.63 -4.69
C TRP A 42 -2.81 -19.19 -3.45
N SER A 43 -2.49 -18.35 -2.47
CA SER A 43 -1.86 -18.79 -1.22
C SER A 43 -2.74 -19.75 -0.41
N LEU A 44 -4.03 -19.44 -0.28
CA LEU A 44 -4.98 -20.32 0.40
C LEU A 44 -5.07 -21.68 -0.26
N ASP A 45 -5.16 -21.73 -1.60
CA ASP A 45 -5.18 -22.98 -2.38
C ASP A 45 -3.89 -23.80 -2.15
N GLN A 46 -2.72 -23.15 -2.14
CA GLN A 46 -1.43 -23.82 -1.94
C GLN A 46 -1.26 -24.37 -0.51
N LEU A 47 -1.79 -23.68 0.49
CA LEU A 47 -1.66 -24.06 1.90
C LEU A 47 -2.82 -24.96 2.38
N GLY A 48 -3.87 -25.13 1.59
CA GLY A 48 -5.07 -25.86 1.97
C GLY A 48 -5.86 -25.16 3.09
N LEU A 49 -5.81 -23.83 3.14
CA LEU A 49 -6.51 -23.02 4.13
C LEU A 49 -7.87 -22.57 3.57
N GLU A 50 -8.90 -22.56 4.41
CA GLU A 50 -10.23 -22.05 4.05
C GLU A 50 -10.31 -20.53 4.21
N GLU A 51 -9.61 -19.96 5.20
CA GLU A 51 -9.60 -18.54 5.52
C GLU A 51 -8.16 -18.01 5.67
N PRO A 52 -7.92 -16.72 5.35
CA PRO A 52 -6.61 -16.12 5.50
C PRO A 52 -6.24 -15.97 6.99
N PRO A 53 -4.98 -16.24 7.39
CA PRO A 53 -4.53 -16.10 8.78
C PRO A 53 -4.39 -14.65 9.22
N ALA A 54 -4.46 -13.69 8.30
CA ALA A 54 -4.44 -12.26 8.60
C ALA A 54 -5.28 -11.47 7.59
N ARG A 55 -5.80 -10.33 8.02
CA ARG A 55 -6.28 -9.27 7.14
C ARG A 55 -5.08 -8.47 6.65
N ILE A 56 -5.18 -7.93 5.44
CA ILE A 56 -4.13 -7.08 4.85
C ILE A 56 -4.78 -5.81 4.32
N ALA A 57 -4.16 -4.66 4.62
CA ALA A 57 -4.45 -3.39 3.98
C ALA A 57 -3.20 -2.87 3.28
N ILE A 58 -3.39 -2.25 2.10
CA ILE A 58 -2.34 -1.57 1.35
C ILE A 58 -2.58 -0.07 1.47
N ILE A 59 -1.58 0.63 1.94
CA ILE A 59 -1.58 2.06 2.14
C ILE A 59 -0.75 2.70 1.03
N GLY A 60 -1.39 3.48 0.17
CA GLY A 60 -0.72 4.30 -0.84
C GLY A 60 -0.01 5.47 -0.18
N MET A 61 1.22 5.70 -0.63
CA MET A 61 2.10 6.75 -0.13
C MET A 61 2.48 7.69 -1.29
N GLY A 62 3.25 8.72 -1.00
CA GLY A 62 3.84 9.59 -2.00
C GLY A 62 2.81 10.12 -3.02
N ARG A 63 3.08 9.93 -4.32
CA ARG A 63 2.17 10.36 -5.38
C ARG A 63 0.93 9.49 -5.50
N LEU A 64 1.03 8.19 -5.22
CA LEU A 64 -0.14 7.30 -5.22
C LEU A 64 -1.13 7.72 -4.14
N GLY A 65 -0.65 7.90 -2.90
CA GLY A 65 -1.49 8.33 -1.79
C GLY A 65 -2.12 9.72 -1.97
N GLY A 66 -1.47 10.58 -2.75
CA GLY A 66 -1.99 11.91 -3.11
C GLY A 66 -2.88 11.94 -4.36
N ALA A 67 -3.16 10.80 -5.00
CA ALA A 67 -3.83 10.72 -6.30
C ALA A 67 -3.14 11.55 -7.41
N GLU A 68 -1.81 11.59 -7.40
CA GLU A 68 -0.97 12.41 -8.28
C GLU A 68 0.01 11.56 -9.13
N LEU A 69 -0.34 10.31 -9.43
CA LEU A 69 0.51 9.46 -10.26
C LEU A 69 0.63 9.97 -11.70
N GLY A 70 1.86 9.96 -12.21
CA GLY A 70 2.12 10.18 -13.64
C GLY A 70 2.35 8.87 -14.38
N TYR A 71 2.44 8.93 -15.70
CA TYR A 71 2.82 7.79 -16.53
C TYR A 71 4.20 7.24 -16.11
N GLY A 72 4.30 5.91 -15.98
CA GLY A 72 5.55 5.25 -15.61
C GLY A 72 6.02 5.49 -14.17
N SER A 73 5.15 6.04 -13.31
CA SER A 73 5.43 6.12 -11.88
C SER A 73 5.32 4.75 -11.23
N ASP A 74 6.22 4.49 -10.29
CA ASP A 74 6.08 3.41 -9.32
C ASP A 74 4.97 3.72 -8.30
N ALA A 75 4.44 2.67 -7.68
CA ALA A 75 3.49 2.77 -6.59
C ALA A 75 4.23 2.68 -5.26
N ASP A 76 4.38 3.80 -4.58
CA ASP A 76 4.85 3.83 -3.21
C ASP A 76 3.76 3.29 -2.29
N VAL A 77 4.02 2.18 -1.58
CA VAL A 77 3.04 1.58 -0.67
C VAL A 77 3.66 1.08 0.63
N MET A 78 2.80 0.95 1.65
CA MET A 78 3.08 0.16 2.86
C MET A 78 2.02 -0.93 3.01
N PHE A 79 2.44 -2.08 3.56
CA PHE A 79 1.55 -3.19 3.88
C PHE A 79 1.32 -3.26 5.38
N VAL A 80 0.05 -3.24 5.76
CA VAL A 80 -0.39 -3.42 7.14
C VAL A 80 -1.10 -4.76 7.24
N CYS A 81 -0.82 -5.54 8.27
CA CYS A 81 -1.57 -6.76 8.56
C CYS A 81 -2.17 -6.75 9.96
N ASP A 82 -3.21 -7.54 10.14
CA ASP A 82 -3.91 -7.76 11.40
C ASP A 82 -4.19 -9.26 11.52
N PRO A 83 -3.63 -9.97 12.53
CA PRO A 83 -3.90 -11.40 12.68
C PRO A 83 -5.39 -11.63 12.93
N VAL A 84 -5.91 -12.76 12.46
CA VAL A 84 -7.26 -13.20 12.83
C VAL A 84 -7.22 -13.89 14.19
N ASP A 85 -8.38 -14.04 14.82
CA ASP A 85 -8.49 -14.64 16.15
C ASP A 85 -7.80 -16.01 16.22
N GLY A 86 -6.90 -16.16 17.17
CA GLY A 86 -6.17 -17.41 17.43
C GLY A 86 -4.89 -17.59 16.61
N VAL A 87 -4.52 -16.63 15.77
CA VAL A 87 -3.26 -16.64 15.01
C VAL A 87 -2.25 -15.70 15.67
N GLU A 88 -1.02 -16.17 15.83
CA GLU A 88 0.09 -15.39 16.40
C GLU A 88 0.58 -14.32 15.39
N ASP A 89 0.98 -13.15 15.89
CA ASP A 89 1.50 -12.03 15.09
C ASP A 89 2.60 -12.45 14.13
N THR A 90 3.52 -13.30 14.59
CA THR A 90 4.66 -13.77 13.80
C THR A 90 4.23 -14.63 12.61
N GLU A 91 3.19 -15.43 12.77
CA GLU A 91 2.60 -16.24 11.71
C GLU A 91 1.85 -15.36 10.70
N ALA A 92 1.03 -14.44 11.20
CA ALA A 92 0.29 -13.46 10.41
C ALA A 92 1.22 -12.60 9.54
N VAL A 93 2.26 -12.02 10.14
CA VAL A 93 3.26 -11.20 9.44
C VAL A 93 4.03 -12.01 8.41
N LYS A 94 4.42 -13.25 8.73
CA LYS A 94 5.12 -14.14 7.79
C LYS A 94 4.25 -14.45 6.57
N TRP A 95 2.98 -14.79 6.79
CA TRP A 95 2.04 -15.04 5.70
C TRP A 95 1.80 -13.78 4.86
N ALA A 96 1.50 -12.64 5.50
CA ALA A 96 1.27 -11.38 4.81
C ALA A 96 2.51 -10.91 4.02
N THR A 97 3.73 -11.18 4.52
CA THR A 97 4.98 -10.92 3.80
C THR A 97 5.06 -11.76 2.53
N SER A 98 4.67 -13.05 2.59
CA SER A 98 4.65 -13.89 1.38
C SER A 98 3.66 -13.38 0.33
N ILE A 99 2.51 -12.84 0.75
CA ILE A 99 1.54 -12.19 -0.15
C ILE A 99 2.15 -10.94 -0.79
N CYS A 100 2.78 -10.07 0.00
CA CYS A 100 3.47 -8.88 -0.50
C CYS A 100 4.53 -9.23 -1.57
N ASP A 101 5.39 -10.20 -1.28
CA ASP A 101 6.43 -10.64 -2.20
C ASP A 101 5.86 -11.26 -3.49
N GLY A 102 4.81 -12.07 -3.36
CA GLY A 102 4.10 -12.67 -4.49
C GLY A 102 3.48 -11.61 -5.41
N MET A 103 2.80 -10.61 -4.83
CA MET A 103 2.25 -9.47 -5.57
C MET A 103 3.32 -8.71 -6.33
N ARG A 104 4.41 -8.33 -5.67
CA ARG A 104 5.53 -7.60 -6.28
C ARG A 104 6.17 -8.40 -7.41
N ALA A 105 6.42 -9.68 -7.20
CA ALA A 105 6.97 -10.58 -8.22
C ALA A 105 6.04 -10.74 -9.43
N ARG A 106 4.73 -10.71 -9.21
CA ARG A 106 3.72 -10.80 -10.28
C ARG A 106 3.64 -9.52 -11.09
N LEU A 107 3.56 -8.37 -10.44
CA LEU A 107 3.40 -7.06 -11.07
C LEU A 107 4.66 -6.60 -11.82
N SER A 108 5.85 -6.99 -11.38
CA SER A 108 7.12 -6.67 -12.04
C SER A 108 7.41 -7.54 -13.29
N LYS A 109 6.61 -8.58 -13.56
CA LYS A 109 6.83 -9.44 -14.73
C LYS A 109 6.54 -8.68 -16.03
N PRO A 110 7.43 -8.81 -17.03
CA PRO A 110 7.13 -8.29 -18.36
C PRO A 110 5.85 -8.92 -18.92
N SER A 111 4.97 -8.09 -19.45
CA SER A 111 3.71 -8.48 -20.09
C SER A 111 3.50 -7.65 -21.36
N GLY A 112 2.31 -7.72 -21.98
CA GLY A 112 1.93 -6.81 -23.06
C GLY A 112 1.68 -5.37 -22.60
N ASP A 113 1.50 -5.18 -21.29
CA ASP A 113 1.39 -3.87 -20.64
C ASP A 113 2.72 -3.51 -19.96
N PRO A 114 3.01 -2.22 -19.70
CA PRO A 114 4.17 -1.81 -18.94
C PRO A 114 4.23 -2.49 -17.56
N PRO A 115 5.42 -2.89 -17.08
CA PRO A 115 5.57 -3.45 -15.74
C PRO A 115 5.14 -2.40 -14.70
N LEU A 116 4.49 -2.88 -13.66
CA LEU A 116 4.03 -2.05 -12.54
C LEU A 116 4.97 -2.29 -11.35
N GLU A 117 5.78 -1.30 -11.02
CA GLU A 117 6.71 -1.39 -9.90
C GLU A 117 6.03 -0.95 -8.60
N VAL A 118 6.07 -1.85 -7.59
CA VAL A 118 5.61 -1.58 -6.23
C VAL A 118 6.83 -1.28 -5.37
N ASP A 119 6.99 -0.02 -4.95
CA ASP A 119 8.08 0.41 -4.08
C ASP A 119 7.63 0.47 -2.61
N LEU A 120 8.47 -0.09 -1.75
CA LEU A 120 8.31 -0.11 -0.31
C LEU A 120 9.31 0.83 0.39
N GLY A 121 9.97 1.71 -0.33
CA GLY A 121 11.06 2.54 0.18
C GLY A 121 10.65 3.56 1.24
N LEU A 122 9.36 3.92 1.30
CA LEU A 122 8.81 4.87 2.27
C LEU A 122 8.34 4.22 3.59
N ARG A 123 8.52 2.88 3.73
CA ARG A 123 8.21 2.19 4.99
C ARG A 123 9.25 2.49 6.08
N PRO A 124 8.92 2.25 7.38
CA PRO A 124 9.87 2.32 8.48
C PRO A 124 11.21 1.64 8.17
N GLU A 125 12.31 2.29 8.47
CA GLU A 125 13.70 1.86 8.18
C GLU A 125 14.00 1.74 6.67
N GLY A 126 13.14 2.29 5.82
CA GLY A 126 13.29 2.25 4.37
C GLY A 126 13.46 0.82 3.84
N ARG A 127 14.40 0.61 2.92
CA ARG A 127 14.63 -0.71 2.28
C ARG A 127 15.13 -1.79 3.24
N SER A 128 15.61 -1.44 4.42
CA SER A 128 16.11 -2.39 5.42
C SER A 128 15.01 -2.89 6.37
N GLY A 129 13.88 -2.18 6.44
CA GLY A 129 12.77 -2.52 7.32
C GLY A 129 11.92 -3.69 6.84
N ALA A 130 11.11 -4.24 7.75
CA ALA A 130 10.15 -5.29 7.42
C ALA A 130 9.15 -4.81 6.35
N ALA A 131 8.84 -5.67 5.38
CA ALA A 131 7.92 -5.34 4.28
C ALA A 131 6.47 -5.18 4.76
N VAL A 132 6.09 -5.94 5.80
CA VAL A 132 4.76 -5.93 6.40
C VAL A 132 4.90 -5.82 7.92
N ARG A 133 4.03 -5.05 8.55
CA ARG A 133 3.96 -4.90 10.01
C ARG A 133 2.51 -4.87 10.48
N THR A 134 2.27 -5.20 11.76
CA THR A 134 0.98 -4.94 12.43
C THR A 134 0.85 -3.46 12.78
N ILE A 135 -0.38 -3.00 13.08
CA ILE A 135 -0.63 -1.61 13.53
C ILE A 135 0.21 -1.30 14.77
N GLU A 136 0.24 -2.21 15.75
CA GLU A 136 0.99 -2.04 17.00
C GLU A 136 2.49 -1.92 16.74
N SER A 137 3.02 -2.68 15.78
CA SER A 137 4.41 -2.60 15.37
C SER A 137 4.74 -1.26 14.70
N TYR A 138 3.85 -0.73 13.85
CA TYR A 138 3.99 0.60 13.26
C TYR A 138 3.92 1.70 14.33
N GLU A 139 2.92 1.64 15.23
CA GLU A 139 2.74 2.62 16.29
C GLU A 139 3.97 2.71 17.21
N ARG A 140 4.48 1.55 17.65
CA ARG A 140 5.69 1.50 18.48
C ARG A 140 6.89 2.09 17.74
N TYR A 141 7.07 1.75 16.45
CA TYR A 141 8.15 2.29 15.66
C TYR A 141 8.11 3.80 15.56
N TYR A 142 6.99 4.38 15.14
CA TYR A 142 6.85 5.83 14.98
C TYR A 142 6.97 6.58 16.30
N ARG A 143 6.58 5.98 17.42
CA ARG A 143 6.72 6.56 18.76
C ARG A 143 8.17 6.61 19.23
N GLU A 144 8.95 5.57 18.94
CA GLU A 144 10.30 5.40 19.50
C GLU A 144 11.42 5.81 18.55
N TRP A 145 11.22 5.66 17.25
CA TRP A 145 12.26 5.74 16.23
C TRP A 145 11.88 6.56 15.00
N GLY A 146 10.64 7.01 14.90
CA GLY A 146 10.15 7.72 13.70
C GLY A 146 10.98 8.96 13.37
N GLU A 147 11.56 8.99 12.18
CA GLU A 147 12.32 10.15 11.70
C GLU A 147 11.41 11.18 11.01
N VAL A 148 11.84 12.43 10.96
CA VAL A 148 11.04 13.52 10.38
C VAL A 148 10.60 13.24 8.95
N TRP A 149 11.46 12.68 8.12
CA TRP A 149 11.13 12.37 6.73
C TRP A 149 10.08 11.24 6.61
N GLU A 150 10.09 10.27 7.54
CA GLU A 150 9.09 9.20 7.59
C GLU A 150 7.72 9.76 7.96
N ILE A 151 7.67 10.67 8.95
CA ILE A 151 6.42 11.35 9.32
C ILE A 151 5.91 12.23 8.16
N GLN A 152 6.79 12.90 7.44
CA GLN A 152 6.41 13.65 6.24
C GLN A 152 5.85 12.74 5.14
N ALA A 153 6.41 11.54 4.96
CA ALA A 153 5.88 10.58 4.00
C ALA A 153 4.43 10.14 4.35
N LEU A 154 4.08 10.06 5.64
CA LEU A 154 2.74 9.73 6.09
C LEU A 154 1.66 10.77 5.72
N LEU A 155 2.04 12.03 5.44
CA LEU A 155 1.06 13.10 5.16
C LEU A 155 0.12 12.79 3.98
N ARG A 156 0.59 11.97 3.04
CA ARG A 156 -0.18 11.54 1.86
C ARG A 156 -0.73 10.13 1.96
N ALA A 157 -0.60 9.47 3.13
CA ALA A 157 -1.05 8.11 3.30
C ALA A 157 -2.58 8.00 3.12
N THR A 158 -3.00 7.07 2.27
CA THR A 158 -4.42 6.73 2.05
C THR A 158 -4.58 5.23 1.84
N VAL A 159 -5.76 4.67 2.12
CA VAL A 159 -6.06 3.26 1.84
C VAL A 159 -6.32 3.10 0.34
N VAL A 160 -5.57 2.21 -0.33
CA VAL A 160 -5.69 1.98 -1.78
C VAL A 160 -6.18 0.57 -2.11
N ALA A 161 -6.01 -0.40 -1.21
CA ALA A 161 -6.50 -1.76 -1.41
C ALA A 161 -6.55 -2.55 -0.10
N GLY A 162 -7.26 -3.69 -0.11
CA GLY A 162 -7.33 -4.64 1.00
C GLY A 162 -8.49 -4.40 1.94
N ASP A 163 -8.27 -4.69 3.23
CA ASP A 163 -9.28 -4.54 4.27
C ASP A 163 -9.46 -3.07 4.65
N GLU A 164 -10.65 -2.52 4.38
CA GLU A 164 -10.96 -1.10 4.59
C GLU A 164 -10.97 -0.72 6.08
N ASP A 165 -11.44 -1.61 6.97
CA ASP A 165 -11.47 -1.33 8.41
C ASP A 165 -10.06 -1.30 8.99
N LEU A 166 -9.22 -2.25 8.62
CA LEU A 166 -7.80 -2.25 8.99
C LEU A 166 -7.09 -1.00 8.47
N GLY A 167 -7.32 -0.65 7.20
CA GLY A 167 -6.76 0.56 6.61
C GLY A 167 -7.19 1.83 7.34
N ARG A 168 -8.47 1.97 7.66
CA ARG A 168 -9.00 3.10 8.44
C ARG A 168 -8.37 3.18 9.83
N ARG A 169 -8.29 2.06 10.57
CA ARG A 169 -7.64 1.98 11.89
C ARG A 169 -6.16 2.39 11.81
N PHE A 170 -5.47 1.99 10.76
CA PHE A 170 -4.09 2.41 10.53
C PHE A 170 -3.99 3.92 10.30
N LEU A 171 -4.85 4.51 9.47
CA LEU A 171 -4.86 5.97 9.24
C LEU A 171 -5.16 6.74 10.53
N GLU A 172 -6.12 6.31 11.32
CA GLU A 172 -6.43 6.89 12.64
C GLU A 172 -5.22 6.81 13.61
N MET A 173 -4.48 5.71 13.57
CA MET A 173 -3.28 5.55 14.38
C MET A 173 -2.17 6.53 13.97
N ILE A 174 -1.92 6.70 12.66
CA ILE A 174 -0.85 7.61 12.20
C ILE A 174 -1.23 9.09 12.29
N ASP A 175 -2.52 9.44 12.42
CA ASP A 175 -2.96 10.84 12.55
C ASP A 175 -2.30 11.57 13.71
N ARG A 176 -2.07 10.88 14.82
CA ARG A 176 -1.36 11.45 15.98
C ARG A 176 0.09 11.84 15.71
N PHE A 177 0.72 11.25 14.69
CA PHE A 177 2.10 11.54 14.29
C PHE A 177 2.13 12.60 13.20
N ARG A 178 1.24 12.52 12.21
CA ARG A 178 1.22 13.46 11.08
C ARG A 178 0.53 14.79 11.41
N TYR A 179 -0.33 14.80 12.43
CA TYR A 179 -1.05 16.00 12.90
C TYR A 179 -0.97 16.10 14.43
N PRO A 180 0.22 16.30 15.01
CA PRO A 180 0.36 16.40 16.46
C PRO A 180 -0.42 17.61 16.97
N GLU A 181 -1.13 17.44 18.11
CA GLU A 181 -1.81 18.54 18.78
C GLU A 181 -0.78 19.62 19.19
N GLU A 182 -1.14 20.91 19.04
CA GLU A 182 -0.29 22.02 19.44
C GLU A 182 0.07 21.90 20.93
N GLY A 183 1.34 21.65 21.24
CA GLY A 183 1.86 21.53 22.61
C GLY A 183 2.42 20.15 22.97
N ALA A 184 2.29 19.13 22.15
CA ALA A 184 3.03 17.89 22.30
C ALA A 184 4.48 18.10 21.82
N SER A 185 5.34 18.62 22.72
CA SER A 185 6.77 18.69 22.45
C SER A 185 7.37 17.29 22.39
N ALA A 186 8.11 17.04 21.31
CA ALA A 186 8.94 15.88 21.11
C ALA A 186 9.97 15.68 22.24
#